data_13ecd01563f0025e35246a08132f0e66
#
_entry.id   13ecd01563f0025e35246a08132f0e66
#
_cell.length_a   1.000
_cell.length_b   1.000
_cell.length_c   1.000
_cell.angle_alpha   90.00
_cell.angle_beta   90.00
_cell.angle_gamma   90.00
#
_symmetry.space_group_name_H-M   'P 1'
#
loop_
_entity.id
_entity.type
_entity.pdbx_description
1 polymer ?
#
loop_
_entity_poly.entity_id
_entity_poly.type
_entity_poly.pdbx_seq_one_letter_code
_entity_poly.pdbx_strand_id
1 'polypeptide(L)'
;LLKKWRTFIGIPCMDSPRISAKTGENVPAVLEEIVNLVPPPDDNDSKPLRALVFDSVYDSYRGVIVYVRIVDGVVRPGQTMRLMATGAEFTIVETGYMRAKSLEPTKQLSSGEVGYITASIKTVGDARVGDTVTLAENPASEPLAGYRKVNPMVFCGIYPADGADYEALRDALAKLQLNDASLSFEPETSSALGFGFRCGFLGAFAP
;
A
#
# COMPACT_ATOMS: atom_id res chain seq x y z
N LEU A 1 -6.03 30.79 -17.56
CA LEU A 1 -5.55 29.54 -16.97
C LEU A 1 -6.70 28.77 -16.29
N LEU A 2 -7.42 29.36 -15.30
CA LEU A 2 -8.48 28.69 -14.54
C LEU A 2 -9.63 28.17 -15.42
N LYS A 3 -10.05 28.92 -16.45
CA LYS A 3 -11.05 28.46 -17.43
C LYS A 3 -10.60 27.23 -18.23
N LYS A 4 -9.30 27.12 -18.57
CA LYS A 4 -8.73 25.93 -19.22
C LYS A 4 -8.75 24.71 -18.29
N TRP A 5 -8.42 24.89 -17.02
CA TRP A 5 -8.45 23.80 -16.03
C TRP A 5 -9.87 23.27 -15.82
N ARG A 6 -10.88 24.15 -15.73
CA ARG A 6 -12.27 23.72 -15.64
C ARG A 6 -12.67 22.83 -16.82
N THR A 7 -12.27 23.19 -18.04
CA THR A 7 -12.58 22.40 -19.23
C THR A 7 -11.82 21.07 -19.27
N PHE A 8 -10.59 21.05 -18.74
CA PHE A 8 -9.72 19.88 -18.81
C PHE A 8 -10.00 18.86 -17.68
N ILE A 9 -10.27 19.33 -16.46
CA ILE A 9 -10.48 18.48 -15.28
C ILE A 9 -11.96 18.27 -15.00
N GLY A 10 -12.84 19.09 -15.56
CA GLY A 10 -14.29 19.02 -15.30
C GLY A 10 -14.73 19.60 -13.94
N ILE A 11 -13.80 20.16 -13.16
CA ILE A 11 -14.05 20.69 -11.81
C ILE A 11 -14.03 22.23 -11.85
N PRO A 12 -15.01 22.93 -11.21
CA PRO A 12 -14.96 24.38 -11.08
C PRO A 12 -13.79 24.78 -10.18
N CYS A 13 -12.81 25.52 -10.74
CA CYS A 13 -11.59 25.96 -10.04
C CYS A 13 -11.56 27.49 -9.85
N MET A 14 -12.70 28.17 -9.98
CA MET A 14 -12.72 29.64 -10.02
C MET A 14 -12.43 30.27 -8.66
N ASP A 15 -12.81 29.60 -7.60
CA ASP A 15 -12.68 30.05 -6.19
C ASP A 15 -11.42 29.50 -5.51
N SER A 16 -10.59 28.74 -6.24
CA SER A 16 -9.35 28.18 -5.70
C SER A 16 -8.35 29.31 -5.34
N PRO A 17 -7.68 29.22 -4.18
CA PRO A 17 -6.68 30.20 -3.76
C PRO A 17 -5.49 30.21 -4.72
N ARG A 18 -5.02 31.40 -5.06
CA ARG A 18 -3.83 31.58 -5.91
C ARG A 18 -2.61 31.62 -5.03
N ILE A 19 -1.71 30.68 -5.24
CA ILE A 19 -0.50 30.53 -4.44
C ILE A 19 0.75 30.49 -5.29
N SER A 20 1.90 30.71 -4.65
CA SER A 20 3.21 30.44 -5.21
C SER A 20 3.97 29.48 -4.29
N ALA A 21 4.10 28.22 -4.70
CA ALA A 21 4.89 27.23 -3.96
C ALA A 21 6.38 27.63 -3.87
N LYS A 22 6.90 28.37 -4.87
CA LYS A 22 8.30 28.82 -4.89
C LYS A 22 8.58 29.89 -3.84
N THR A 23 7.66 30.84 -3.63
CA THR A 23 7.85 31.96 -2.68
C THR A 23 7.13 31.71 -1.35
N GLY A 24 6.27 30.75 -1.25
CA GLY A 24 5.39 30.54 -0.09
C GLY A 24 4.18 31.47 -0.04
N GLU A 25 4.01 32.33 -1.05
CA GLU A 25 2.92 33.29 -1.11
C GLU A 25 1.56 32.62 -1.03
N ASN A 26 0.73 33.08 -0.11
CA ASN A 26 -0.66 32.64 0.11
C ASN A 26 -0.84 31.13 0.38
N VAL A 27 0.21 30.39 0.72
CA VAL A 27 0.13 28.95 1.10
C VAL A 27 -0.75 28.71 2.33
N PRO A 28 -0.72 29.57 3.39
CA PRO A 28 -1.61 29.41 4.53
C PRO A 28 -3.10 29.39 4.18
N ALA A 29 -3.54 30.12 3.15
CA ALA A 29 -4.93 30.12 2.71
C ALA A 29 -5.40 28.74 2.23
N VAL A 30 -4.52 27.95 1.60
CA VAL A 30 -4.85 26.56 1.20
C VAL A 30 -5.06 25.68 2.42
N LEU A 31 -4.22 25.84 3.45
CA LEU A 31 -4.36 25.08 4.70
C LEU A 31 -5.66 25.42 5.43
N GLU A 32 -6.04 26.68 5.48
CA GLU A 32 -7.32 27.12 6.04
C GLU A 32 -8.51 26.58 5.25
N GLU A 33 -8.45 26.56 3.91
CA GLU A 33 -9.49 25.98 3.09
C GLU A 33 -9.60 24.45 3.30
N ILE A 34 -8.49 23.74 3.44
CA ILE A 34 -8.50 22.31 3.77
C ILE A 34 -9.25 22.08 5.09
N VAL A 35 -8.93 22.87 6.14
CA VAL A 35 -9.58 22.73 7.44
C VAL A 35 -11.08 23.03 7.37
N ASN A 36 -11.48 24.01 6.56
CA ASN A 36 -12.87 24.46 6.50
C ASN A 36 -13.75 23.66 5.53
N LEU A 37 -13.17 23.08 4.46
CA LEU A 37 -13.93 22.47 3.37
C LEU A 37 -13.82 20.95 3.31
N VAL A 38 -12.72 20.37 3.82
CA VAL A 38 -12.54 18.91 3.79
C VAL A 38 -13.18 18.30 5.04
N PRO A 39 -14.22 17.45 4.89
CA PRO A 39 -14.82 16.81 6.04
C PRO A 39 -13.83 15.88 6.75
N PRO A 40 -13.85 15.81 8.09
CA PRO A 40 -13.05 14.83 8.81
C PRO A 40 -13.52 13.40 8.49
N PRO A 41 -12.68 12.39 8.76
CA PRO A 41 -13.10 10.99 8.71
C PRO A 41 -14.26 10.71 9.66
N ASP A 42 -15.12 9.75 9.32
CA ASP A 42 -16.18 9.28 10.22
C ASP A 42 -15.58 8.59 11.45
N ASP A 43 -16.15 8.82 12.61
CA ASP A 43 -15.82 8.09 13.83
C ASP A 43 -16.53 6.73 13.84
N ASN A 44 -15.79 5.71 13.44
CA ASN A 44 -16.25 4.32 13.34
C ASN A 44 -15.48 3.37 14.28
N ASP A 45 -14.87 3.86 15.36
CA ASP A 45 -14.02 3.07 16.26
C ASP A 45 -14.75 1.89 16.90
N SER A 46 -16.07 1.97 17.08
CA SER A 46 -16.88 0.89 17.65
C SER A 46 -17.21 -0.26 16.70
N LYS A 47 -16.95 -0.11 15.40
CA LYS A 47 -17.23 -1.14 14.40
C LYS A 47 -16.11 -2.20 14.36
N PRO A 48 -16.39 -3.39 13.79
CA PRO A 48 -15.34 -4.35 13.47
C PRO A 48 -14.25 -3.71 12.60
N LEU A 49 -12.99 -4.05 12.85
CA LEU A 49 -11.85 -3.50 12.13
C LEU A 49 -11.96 -3.78 10.63
N ARG A 50 -11.85 -2.73 9.83
CA ARG A 50 -11.57 -2.78 8.40
C ARG A 50 -10.47 -1.78 8.06
N ALA A 51 -9.30 -2.30 7.74
CA ALA A 51 -8.16 -1.49 7.31
C ALA A 51 -7.75 -1.88 5.89
N LEU A 52 -7.62 -0.89 5.00
CA LEU A 52 -7.18 -1.09 3.64
C LEU A 52 -5.67 -1.10 3.57
N VAL A 53 -5.09 -2.16 3.05
CA VAL A 53 -3.67 -2.23 2.71
C VAL A 53 -3.44 -1.43 1.43
N PHE A 54 -2.70 -0.34 1.50
CA PHE A 54 -2.40 0.47 0.31
C PHE A 54 -0.95 0.34 -0.15
N ASP A 55 -0.06 -0.17 0.71
CA ASP A 55 1.33 -0.47 0.37
C ASP A 55 1.90 -1.52 1.33
N SER A 56 3.00 -2.15 0.94
CA SER A 56 3.75 -3.06 1.81
C SER A 56 5.22 -3.06 1.42
N VAL A 57 6.11 -3.15 2.41
CA VAL A 57 7.55 -3.14 2.22
C VAL A 57 8.17 -4.27 3.03
N TYR A 58 9.16 -4.93 2.45
CA TYR A 58 9.99 -5.88 3.19
C TYR A 58 11.19 -5.16 3.82
N ASP A 59 11.27 -5.23 5.14
CA ASP A 59 12.40 -4.77 5.94
C ASP A 59 13.16 -5.99 6.48
N SER A 60 14.50 -6.00 6.35
CA SER A 60 15.33 -7.15 6.77
C SER A 60 15.32 -7.39 8.27
N TYR A 61 14.98 -6.40 9.08
CA TYR A 61 14.95 -6.48 10.55
C TYR A 61 13.54 -6.66 11.11
N ARG A 62 12.54 -6.01 10.49
CA ARG A 62 11.15 -6.00 10.96
C ARG A 62 10.24 -6.98 10.21
N GLY A 63 10.74 -7.59 9.15
CA GLY A 63 9.93 -8.43 8.27
C GLY A 63 9.03 -7.60 7.35
N VAL A 64 7.82 -8.07 7.11
CA VAL A 64 6.86 -7.34 6.27
C VAL A 64 6.20 -6.22 7.09
N ILE A 65 6.34 -4.99 6.60
CA ILE A 65 5.65 -3.81 7.10
C ILE A 65 4.47 -3.53 6.16
N VAL A 66 3.27 -3.53 6.69
CA VAL A 66 2.04 -3.27 5.93
C VAL A 66 1.56 -1.87 6.24
N TYR A 67 1.41 -1.05 5.21
CA TYR A 67 0.85 0.29 5.33
C TYR A 67 -0.65 0.25 5.13
N VAL A 68 -1.37 0.79 6.10
CA VAL A 68 -2.83 0.67 6.18
C VAL A 68 -3.52 2.00 6.40
N ARG A 69 -4.70 2.13 5.81
CA ARG A 69 -5.68 3.15 6.18
C ARG A 69 -6.79 2.46 6.98
N ILE A 70 -6.99 2.88 8.21
CA ILE A 70 -8.09 2.39 9.04
C ILE A 70 -9.38 3.07 8.57
N VAL A 71 -10.36 2.29 8.14
CA VAL A 71 -11.69 2.79 7.72
C VAL A 71 -12.67 2.65 8.85
N ASP A 72 -12.70 1.50 9.51
CA ASP A 72 -13.54 1.22 10.66
C ASP A 72 -12.73 0.51 11.75
N GLY A 73 -13.14 0.72 13.00
CA GLY A 73 -12.58 0.03 14.15
C GLY A 73 -11.22 0.55 14.59
N VAL A 74 -10.63 -0.18 15.51
CA VAL A 74 -9.35 0.13 16.14
C VAL A 74 -8.45 -1.08 16.11
N VAL A 75 -7.17 -0.89 15.84
CA VAL A 75 -6.14 -1.95 15.86
C VAL A 75 -5.04 -1.65 16.86
N ARG A 76 -4.58 -2.69 17.59
CA ARG A 76 -3.56 -2.59 18.65
C ARG A 76 -2.50 -3.69 18.52
N PRO A 77 -1.27 -3.44 18.96
CA PRO A 77 -0.28 -4.50 19.14
C PRO A 77 -0.80 -5.64 20.04
N GLY A 78 -0.40 -6.86 19.74
CA GLY A 78 -0.82 -8.06 20.46
C GLY A 78 -2.11 -8.70 19.96
N GLN A 79 -2.91 -8.02 19.15
CA GLN A 79 -4.12 -8.59 18.52
C GLN A 79 -3.73 -9.51 17.35
N THR A 80 -4.62 -10.44 17.00
CA THR A 80 -4.47 -11.27 15.81
C THR A 80 -5.24 -10.64 14.65
N MET A 81 -4.52 -10.19 13.64
CA MET A 81 -5.10 -9.71 12.40
C MET A 81 -5.34 -10.87 11.42
N ARG A 82 -6.34 -10.70 10.56
CA ARG A 82 -6.67 -11.59 9.45
C ARG A 82 -6.71 -10.80 8.15
N LEU A 83 -6.03 -11.30 7.13
CA LEU A 83 -6.12 -10.80 5.77
C LEU A 83 -7.33 -11.44 5.09
N MET A 84 -8.28 -10.63 4.60
CA MET A 84 -9.57 -11.16 4.13
C MET A 84 -9.47 -11.88 2.79
N ALA A 85 -8.51 -11.52 1.91
CA ALA A 85 -8.33 -12.16 0.61
C ALA A 85 -7.70 -13.56 0.71
N THR A 86 -6.77 -13.76 1.64
CA THR A 86 -6.03 -15.04 1.80
C THR A 86 -6.54 -15.86 2.98
N GLY A 87 -7.20 -15.23 3.95
CA GLY A 87 -7.57 -15.82 5.22
C GLY A 87 -6.40 -16.02 6.19
N ALA A 88 -5.19 -15.56 5.84
CA ALA A 88 -3.99 -15.70 6.66
C ALA A 88 -4.09 -14.85 7.92
N GLU A 89 -3.66 -15.41 9.04
CA GLU A 89 -3.71 -14.77 10.36
C GLU A 89 -2.30 -14.54 10.90
N PHE A 90 -2.09 -13.37 11.49
CA PHE A 90 -0.80 -12.97 12.04
C PHE A 90 -0.98 -12.15 13.33
N THR A 91 -0.09 -12.35 14.29
CA THR A 91 -0.07 -11.52 15.48
C THR A 91 0.62 -10.18 15.16
N ILE A 92 -0.05 -9.08 15.48
CA ILE A 92 0.46 -7.72 15.35
C ILE A 92 1.54 -7.50 16.39
N VAL A 93 2.74 -7.14 15.94
CA VAL A 93 3.88 -6.85 16.80
C VAL A 93 3.89 -5.37 17.18
N GLU A 94 3.70 -4.50 16.21
CA GLU A 94 3.77 -3.05 16.38
C GLU A 94 2.78 -2.36 15.44
N THR A 95 2.22 -1.23 15.90
CA THR A 95 1.47 -0.28 15.09
C THR A 95 2.09 1.10 15.25
N GLY A 96 1.98 1.96 14.23
CA GLY A 96 2.55 3.31 14.32
C GLY A 96 2.24 4.18 13.12
N TYR A 97 2.77 5.41 13.18
CA TYR A 97 2.63 6.41 12.13
C TYR A 97 3.89 6.50 11.27
N MET A 98 3.68 6.80 10.00
CA MET A 98 4.76 7.16 9.08
C MET A 98 5.07 8.65 9.23
N ARG A 99 6.34 8.95 9.49
CA ARG A 99 6.88 10.31 9.43
C ARG A 99 7.87 10.43 8.27
N ALA A 100 8.22 11.66 7.91
CA ALA A 100 9.11 11.90 6.77
C ALA A 100 10.47 11.20 6.85
N LYS A 101 10.95 10.87 8.05
CA LYS A 101 12.28 10.27 8.29
C LYS A 101 12.27 9.03 9.18
N SER A 102 11.12 8.66 9.78
CA SER A 102 11.04 7.60 10.78
C SER A 102 9.66 6.98 10.85
N LEU A 103 9.60 5.76 11.36
CA LEU A 103 8.38 5.13 11.83
C LEU A 103 8.24 5.42 13.33
N GLU A 104 7.11 5.96 13.75
CA GLU A 104 6.80 6.27 15.15
C GLU A 104 5.78 5.26 15.70
N PRO A 105 6.19 4.37 16.63
CA PRO A 105 5.26 3.44 17.25
C PRO A 105 4.13 4.13 18.02
N THR A 106 2.93 3.57 17.95
CA THR A 106 1.77 4.02 18.73
C THR A 106 1.08 2.85 19.41
N LYS A 107 0.29 3.15 20.44
CA LYS A 107 -0.47 2.13 21.19
C LYS A 107 -1.66 1.59 20.41
N GLN A 108 -2.17 2.33 19.44
CA GLN A 108 -3.26 1.94 18.56
C GLN A 108 -3.33 2.82 17.32
N LEU A 109 -4.07 2.34 16.32
CA LEU A 109 -4.56 3.14 15.20
C LEU A 109 -6.09 3.05 15.20
N SER A 110 -6.75 4.21 15.05
CA SER A 110 -8.20 4.39 15.06
C SER A 110 -8.77 4.69 13.67
N SER A 111 -10.09 4.67 13.54
CA SER A 111 -10.75 4.98 12.25
C SER A 111 -10.34 6.35 11.72
N GLY A 112 -10.14 6.42 10.39
CA GLY A 112 -9.64 7.60 9.68
C GLY A 112 -8.12 7.76 9.68
N GLU A 113 -7.39 7.04 10.53
CA GLU A 113 -5.93 7.15 10.59
C GLU A 113 -5.23 6.34 9.51
N VAL A 114 -4.05 6.83 9.12
CA VAL A 114 -3.12 6.16 8.20
C VAL A 114 -1.84 5.85 8.97
N GLY A 115 -1.44 4.59 8.92
CA GLY A 115 -0.27 4.13 9.66
C GLY A 115 0.31 2.85 9.11
N TYR A 116 1.14 2.20 9.91
CA TYR A 116 1.72 0.91 9.56
C TYR A 116 1.43 -0.14 10.64
N ILE A 117 1.45 -1.38 10.21
CA ILE A 117 1.37 -2.57 11.05
C ILE A 117 2.57 -3.44 10.72
N THR A 118 3.31 -3.88 11.74
CA THR A 118 4.27 -4.97 11.61
C THR A 118 3.67 -6.23 12.22
N ALA A 119 3.82 -7.34 11.54
CA ALA A 119 3.35 -8.62 12.01
C ALA A 119 4.37 -9.71 11.65
N SER A 120 4.28 -10.86 12.32
CA SER A 120 5.16 -12.00 12.06
C SER A 120 4.81 -12.69 10.73
N ILE A 121 4.72 -11.93 9.65
CA ILE A 121 4.42 -12.42 8.31
C ILE A 121 5.67 -13.10 7.77
N LYS A 122 5.62 -14.41 7.59
CA LYS A 122 6.74 -15.22 7.10
C LYS A 122 6.77 -15.30 5.58
N THR A 123 5.60 -15.22 4.94
CA THR A 123 5.46 -15.35 3.50
C THR A 123 5.11 -14.01 2.89
N VAL A 124 6.02 -13.50 2.09
CA VAL A 124 5.94 -12.21 1.39
C VAL A 124 4.65 -12.04 0.56
N GLY A 125 4.15 -13.13 -0.02
CA GLY A 125 2.95 -13.14 -0.86
C GLY A 125 1.61 -13.02 -0.12
N ASP A 126 1.61 -13.08 1.22
CA ASP A 126 0.36 -13.06 2.00
C ASP A 126 -0.21 -11.64 2.15
N ALA A 127 0.65 -10.62 2.24
CA ALA A 127 0.23 -9.22 2.35
C ALA A 127 0.15 -8.55 0.97
N ARG A 128 -1.04 -8.48 0.41
CA ARG A 128 -1.26 -7.88 -0.92
C ARG A 128 -1.84 -6.48 -0.81
N VAL A 129 -1.35 -5.57 -1.65
CA VAL A 129 -1.92 -4.23 -1.80
C VAL A 129 -3.37 -4.36 -2.30
N GLY A 130 -4.28 -3.63 -1.66
CA GLY A 130 -5.71 -3.70 -1.91
C GLY A 130 -6.48 -4.71 -1.06
N ASP A 131 -5.78 -5.52 -0.23
CA ASP A 131 -6.45 -6.41 0.71
C ASP A 131 -7.02 -5.65 1.92
N THR A 132 -7.94 -6.29 2.60
CA THR A 132 -8.55 -5.77 3.84
C THR A 132 -8.02 -6.55 5.03
N VAL A 133 -7.49 -5.82 6.02
CA VAL A 133 -7.16 -6.35 7.33
C VAL A 133 -8.37 -6.24 8.24
N THR A 134 -8.70 -7.33 8.93
CA THR A 134 -9.69 -7.39 10.02
C THR A 134 -9.09 -8.06 11.25
N LEU A 135 -9.79 -8.11 12.37
CA LEU A 135 -9.38 -8.87 13.55
C LEU A 135 -9.98 -10.28 13.50
N ALA A 136 -9.17 -11.30 13.84
CA ALA A 136 -9.61 -12.68 13.88
C ALA A 136 -10.71 -12.93 14.93
N GLU A 137 -10.65 -12.21 16.05
CA GLU A 137 -11.62 -12.33 17.16
C GLU A 137 -12.99 -11.71 16.85
N ASN A 138 -13.02 -10.65 16.02
CA ASN A 138 -14.24 -9.96 15.60
C ASN A 138 -14.13 -9.55 14.14
N PRO A 139 -14.23 -10.52 13.20
CA PRO A 139 -14.01 -10.28 11.80
C PRO A 139 -15.15 -9.45 11.19
N ALA A 140 -14.79 -8.52 10.31
CA ALA A 140 -15.75 -7.81 9.49
C ALA A 140 -16.40 -8.78 8.49
N SER A 141 -17.68 -8.53 8.16
CA SER A 141 -18.44 -9.38 7.23
C SER A 141 -18.06 -9.18 5.77
N GLU A 142 -17.62 -7.97 5.41
CA GLU A 142 -17.32 -7.60 4.02
C GLU A 142 -15.99 -6.88 3.90
N PRO A 143 -15.17 -7.21 2.88
CA PRO A 143 -13.94 -6.50 2.61
C PRO A 143 -14.23 -5.09 2.08
N LEU A 144 -13.25 -4.21 2.21
CA LEU A 144 -13.26 -2.91 1.55
C LEU A 144 -13.11 -3.08 0.03
N ALA A 145 -13.61 -2.10 -0.73
CA ALA A 145 -13.31 -2.03 -2.15
C ALA A 145 -11.80 -1.80 -2.32
N GLY A 146 -11.10 -2.86 -2.70
CA GLY A 146 -9.66 -2.83 -2.93
C GLY A 146 -9.28 -2.13 -4.25
N TYR A 147 -7.99 -1.98 -4.47
CA TYR A 147 -7.48 -1.47 -5.74
C TYR A 147 -7.69 -2.50 -6.84
N ARG A 148 -8.05 -2.04 -8.04
CA ARG A 148 -8.10 -2.92 -9.21
C ARG A 148 -6.68 -3.35 -9.58
N LYS A 149 -6.49 -4.65 -9.76
CA LYS A 149 -5.23 -5.17 -10.30
C LYS A 149 -5.05 -4.59 -11.71
N VAL A 150 -3.96 -3.87 -11.91
CA VAL A 150 -3.62 -3.32 -13.22
C VAL A 150 -2.88 -4.40 -14.02
N ASN A 151 -3.25 -4.58 -15.29
CA ASN A 151 -2.58 -5.54 -16.15
C ASN A 151 -1.23 -4.96 -16.61
N PRO A 152 -0.14 -5.74 -16.56
CA PRO A 152 1.14 -5.33 -17.11
C PRO A 152 1.04 -4.96 -18.60
N MET A 153 1.81 -3.95 -19.01
CA MET A 153 1.88 -3.49 -20.39
C MET A 153 3.21 -3.83 -21.06
N VAL A 154 4.25 -4.00 -20.27
CA VAL A 154 5.61 -4.35 -20.76
C VAL A 154 6.04 -5.65 -20.11
N PHE A 155 6.60 -6.55 -20.90
CA PHE A 155 7.10 -7.84 -20.42
C PHE A 155 8.57 -8.01 -20.77
N CYS A 156 9.33 -8.62 -19.83
CA CYS A 156 10.70 -9.07 -20.11
C CYS A 156 10.97 -10.41 -19.40
N GLY A 157 11.88 -11.20 -19.96
CA GLY A 157 12.41 -12.40 -19.30
C GLY A 157 13.61 -12.02 -18.44
N ILE A 158 13.64 -12.53 -17.19
CA ILE A 158 14.77 -12.39 -16.27
C ILE A 158 15.27 -13.78 -15.94
N TYR A 159 16.56 -14.01 -16.21
CA TYR A 159 17.19 -15.31 -16.04
C TYR A 159 18.41 -15.17 -15.13
N PRO A 160 18.65 -16.10 -14.18
CA PRO A 160 19.85 -16.08 -13.39
C PRO A 160 21.08 -16.38 -14.28
N ALA A 161 22.21 -15.79 -13.95
CA ALA A 161 23.47 -16.07 -14.66
C ALA A 161 23.98 -17.50 -14.39
N ASP A 162 23.72 -18.03 -13.19
CA ASP A 162 23.95 -19.42 -12.82
C ASP A 162 22.59 -20.06 -12.49
N GLY A 163 22.32 -21.24 -13.04
CA GLY A 163 21.07 -21.98 -12.79
C GLY A 163 20.87 -22.35 -11.30
N ALA A 164 21.94 -22.43 -10.52
CA ALA A 164 21.88 -22.63 -9.08
C ALA A 164 21.19 -21.47 -8.33
N ASP A 165 21.17 -20.27 -8.91
CA ASP A 165 20.58 -19.07 -8.31
C ASP A 165 19.08 -18.89 -8.61
N TYR A 166 18.43 -19.87 -9.26
CA TYR A 166 17.00 -19.77 -9.62
C TYR A 166 16.09 -19.47 -8.43
N GLU A 167 16.28 -20.18 -7.32
CA GLU A 167 15.49 -19.98 -6.08
C GLU A 167 15.76 -18.61 -5.46
N ALA A 168 17.04 -18.17 -5.45
CA ALA A 168 17.40 -16.85 -4.96
C ALA A 168 16.77 -15.73 -5.79
N LEU A 169 16.72 -15.90 -7.11
CA LEU A 169 16.06 -14.96 -8.02
C LEU A 169 14.54 -14.92 -7.78
N ARG A 170 13.90 -16.08 -7.58
CA ARG A 170 12.47 -16.15 -7.24
C ARG A 170 12.16 -15.38 -5.96
N ASP A 171 12.96 -15.57 -4.92
CA ASP A 171 12.77 -14.90 -3.63
C ASP A 171 13.02 -13.40 -3.74
N ALA A 172 13.97 -12.97 -4.55
CA ALA A 172 14.23 -11.57 -4.83
C ALA A 172 13.07 -10.90 -5.58
N LEU A 173 12.51 -11.57 -6.60
CA LEU A 173 11.34 -11.08 -7.33
C LEU A 173 10.09 -11.03 -6.44
N ALA A 174 9.89 -11.98 -5.55
CA ALA A 174 8.81 -11.96 -4.58
C ALA A 174 8.92 -10.78 -3.60
N LYS A 175 10.13 -10.46 -3.13
CA LYS A 175 10.39 -9.27 -2.31
C LYS A 175 10.18 -7.98 -3.09
N LEU A 176 10.63 -7.93 -4.36
CA LEU A 176 10.42 -6.78 -5.22
C LEU A 176 8.93 -6.53 -5.49
N GLN A 177 8.13 -7.59 -5.65
CA GLN A 177 6.67 -7.48 -5.85
C GLN A 177 5.94 -6.87 -4.65
N LEU A 178 6.49 -6.96 -3.43
CA LEU A 178 5.95 -6.23 -2.27
C LEU A 178 6.18 -4.72 -2.41
N ASN A 179 7.38 -4.35 -2.87
CA ASN A 179 7.74 -2.94 -3.04
C ASN A 179 7.11 -2.32 -4.28
N ASP A 180 6.80 -3.15 -5.29
CA ASP A 180 6.11 -2.75 -6.52
C ASP A 180 4.91 -3.69 -6.78
N ALA A 181 3.74 -3.30 -6.31
CA ALA A 181 2.49 -4.06 -6.50
C ALA A 181 2.09 -4.23 -7.98
N SER A 182 2.71 -3.49 -8.89
CA SER A 182 2.48 -3.59 -10.34
C SER A 182 3.26 -4.74 -10.99
N LEU A 183 4.35 -5.20 -10.35
CA LEU A 183 5.15 -6.31 -10.83
C LEU A 183 4.35 -7.61 -10.79
N SER A 184 4.30 -8.28 -11.92
CA SER A 184 3.86 -9.69 -11.99
C SER A 184 5.02 -10.54 -12.52
N PHE A 185 5.19 -11.75 -11.99
CA PHE A 185 6.18 -12.67 -12.54
C PHE A 185 5.62 -14.11 -12.53
N GLU A 186 6.00 -14.85 -13.52
CA GLU A 186 5.65 -16.27 -13.68
C GLU A 186 6.86 -17.06 -14.19
N PRO A 187 7.02 -18.34 -13.83
CA PRO A 187 8.11 -19.16 -14.35
C PRO A 187 8.09 -19.22 -15.87
N GLU A 188 9.27 -19.07 -16.48
CA GLU A 188 9.47 -19.17 -17.91
C GLU A 188 10.73 -20.01 -18.20
N THR A 189 10.73 -20.74 -19.31
CA THR A 189 11.88 -21.53 -19.74
C THR A 189 12.34 -21.07 -21.13
N SER A 190 13.61 -20.75 -21.24
CA SER A 190 14.28 -20.44 -22.50
C SER A 190 15.19 -21.58 -22.93
N SER A 191 15.15 -21.96 -24.21
CA SER A 191 16.06 -22.97 -24.77
C SER A 191 17.53 -22.56 -24.71
N ALA A 192 17.82 -21.24 -24.70
CA ALA A 192 19.17 -20.70 -24.67
C ALA A 192 19.64 -20.32 -23.27
N LEU A 193 18.73 -19.87 -22.39
CA LEU A 193 19.06 -19.27 -21.08
C LEU A 193 18.61 -20.16 -19.89
N GLY A 194 17.91 -21.26 -20.13
CA GLY A 194 17.41 -22.16 -19.09
C GLY A 194 16.16 -21.63 -18.39
N PHE A 195 16.05 -21.92 -17.09
CA PHE A 195 14.91 -21.54 -16.26
C PHE A 195 15.05 -20.09 -15.76
N GLY A 196 13.96 -19.33 -15.86
CA GLY A 196 13.88 -17.96 -15.41
C GLY A 196 12.45 -17.54 -15.15
N PHE A 197 12.18 -16.24 -15.21
CA PHE A 197 10.87 -15.66 -14.96
C PHE A 197 10.50 -14.66 -16.03
N ARG A 198 9.25 -14.75 -16.52
CA ARG A 198 8.62 -13.70 -17.31
C ARG A 198 8.05 -12.67 -16.38
N CYS A 199 8.60 -11.48 -16.40
CA CYS A 199 8.19 -10.35 -15.57
C CYS A 199 7.34 -9.36 -16.36
N GLY A 200 6.24 -8.90 -15.78
CA GLY A 200 5.36 -7.89 -16.35
C GLY A 200 5.38 -6.61 -15.53
N PHE A 201 5.43 -5.46 -16.21
CA PHE A 201 5.53 -4.12 -15.64
C PHE A 201 4.46 -3.20 -16.25
N LEU A 202 4.10 -2.11 -15.53
CA LEU A 202 3.16 -1.09 -16.05
C LEU A 202 3.77 -0.22 -17.14
N GLY A 203 5.09 -0.07 -17.19
CA GLY A 203 5.78 0.76 -18.18
C GLY A 203 7.27 0.45 -18.30
N ALA A 204 7.92 1.11 -19.24
CA ALA A 204 9.35 0.90 -19.54
C ALA A 204 10.30 1.51 -18.48
N PHE A 205 9.78 2.29 -17.53
CA PHE A 205 10.53 2.94 -16.45
C PHE A 205 10.23 2.30 -15.07
N ALA A 206 9.80 1.04 -15.05
CA ALA A 206 9.76 0.29 -13.81
C ALA A 206 11.19 0.13 -13.24
N PRO A 207 11.36 0.18 -11.90
CA PRO A 207 12.67 0.17 -11.27
C PRO A 207 13.51 -1.07 -11.56
#